data_22f3634cd409e6fb5416f2ef58dd693d
#
_entry.id   22f3634cd409e6fb5416f2ef58dd693d
#
_cell.length_a   1.000
_cell.length_b   1.000
_cell.length_c   1.000
_cell.angle_alpha   90.00
_cell.angle_beta   90.00
_cell.angle_gamma   90.00
#
_symmetry.space_group_name_H-M   'P 1'
#
loop_
_entity.id
_entity.type
_entity.pdbx_description
1 polymer ?
#
loop_
_entity_poly.entity_id
_entity_poly.type
_entity_poly.pdbx_seq_one_letter_code
_entity_poly.pdbx_strand_id
1 'polypeptide(L)'
;FFGQAREAIPSIVEVKAYLDDLSKKGGPILAGLEHLDDRYLKAVGYSTKSKRNGLPKMVLIGDIAGENEEEVAAATSEVVRMANRRVGEGFVAVSAEARKKFWLDRARTAAIAKHTNAFKINEDVVIPLERMGEYTDGIEQINIELSLKNKLQLLDALDSYLKQPLLPIRANEEIEDISHAEMVGDRVQQAHALIHDVRNQWSEWLARIENYFPQIQDGSLRASWKTQLLIPLQILFGGAA
;
A
#
# COMPACT_ATOMS: atom_id res chain seq x y z
N PHE A 1 -13.24 6.02 -1.49
CA PHE A 1 -12.87 6.76 -0.30
C PHE A 1 -11.41 7.21 -0.39
N PHE A 2 -11.15 8.49 -0.13
CA PHE A 2 -9.83 9.13 -0.34
C PHE A 2 -9.10 9.46 0.97
N GLY A 3 -9.79 9.47 2.10
CA GLY A 3 -9.20 9.59 3.44
C GLY A 3 -8.61 8.26 3.94
N GLN A 4 -8.27 8.21 5.22
CA GLN A 4 -7.82 6.96 5.83
C GLN A 4 -8.93 5.90 5.79
N ALA A 5 -8.56 4.62 5.73
CA ALA A 5 -9.53 3.52 5.67
C ALA A 5 -10.54 3.58 6.82
N ARG A 6 -10.09 3.92 8.04
CA ARG A 6 -10.95 4.07 9.23
C ARG A 6 -12.05 5.14 9.07
N GLU A 7 -11.82 6.19 8.26
CA GLU A 7 -12.82 7.24 8.01
C GLU A 7 -13.98 6.75 7.13
N ALA A 8 -13.77 5.68 6.36
CA ALA A 8 -14.80 5.05 5.55
C ALA A 8 -15.74 4.14 6.37
N ILE A 9 -15.26 3.58 7.49
CA ILE A 9 -16.00 2.58 8.27
C ILE A 9 -17.39 3.05 8.70
N PRO A 10 -17.60 4.28 9.22
CA PRO A 10 -18.94 4.75 9.55
C PRO A 10 -19.90 4.76 8.34
N SER A 11 -19.39 5.03 7.12
CA SER A 11 -20.20 4.95 5.90
C SER A 11 -20.56 3.51 5.55
N ILE A 12 -19.66 2.55 5.75
CA ILE A 12 -19.91 1.13 5.49
C ILE A 12 -20.99 0.60 6.44
N VAL A 13 -20.86 0.91 7.73
CA VAL A 13 -21.83 0.51 8.76
C VAL A 13 -23.21 1.11 8.46
N GLU A 14 -23.26 2.40 8.11
CA GLU A 14 -24.50 3.12 7.76
C GLU A 14 -25.16 2.52 6.50
N VAL A 15 -24.40 2.25 5.44
CA VAL A 15 -24.88 1.64 4.20
C VAL A 15 -25.43 0.24 4.47
N LYS A 16 -24.69 -0.58 5.24
CA LYS A 16 -25.16 -1.92 5.59
C LYS A 16 -26.45 -1.86 6.40
N ALA A 17 -26.51 -1.05 7.45
CA ALA A 17 -27.71 -0.91 8.29
C ALA A 17 -28.93 -0.46 7.48
N TYR A 18 -28.74 0.48 6.57
CA TYR A 18 -29.80 0.98 5.69
C TYR A 18 -30.34 -0.13 4.77
N LEU A 19 -29.46 -0.89 4.10
CA LEU A 19 -29.87 -1.95 3.18
C LEU A 19 -30.45 -3.16 3.94
N ASP A 20 -29.96 -3.48 5.12
CA ASP A 20 -30.54 -4.52 6.01
C ASP A 20 -31.97 -4.12 6.44
N ASP A 21 -32.24 -2.84 6.72
CA ASP A 21 -33.57 -2.35 7.06
C ASP A 21 -34.55 -2.42 5.88
N LEU A 22 -34.09 -2.05 4.68
CA LEU A 22 -34.89 -2.21 3.45
C LEU A 22 -35.22 -3.68 3.18
N SER A 23 -34.24 -4.55 3.29
CA SER A 23 -34.40 -6.01 3.11
C SER A 23 -35.46 -6.61 4.07
N LYS A 24 -35.43 -6.20 5.35
CA LYS A 24 -36.43 -6.64 6.35
C LYS A 24 -37.86 -6.21 6.01
N LYS A 25 -38.00 -5.15 5.23
CA LYS A 25 -39.31 -4.63 4.75
C LYS A 25 -39.73 -5.20 3.39
N GLY A 26 -38.99 -6.18 2.86
CA GLY A 26 -39.21 -6.80 1.56
C GLY A 26 -38.70 -5.98 0.37
N GLY A 27 -37.91 -4.94 0.61
CA GLY A 27 -37.29 -4.12 -0.40
C GLY A 27 -35.92 -4.63 -0.88
N PRO A 28 -35.13 -3.78 -1.54
CA PRO A 28 -33.83 -4.14 -2.09
C PRO A 28 -32.84 -4.69 -1.06
N ILE A 29 -32.01 -5.63 -1.48
CA ILE A 29 -31.00 -6.29 -0.67
C ILE A 29 -29.59 -5.92 -1.11
N LEU A 30 -28.65 -5.95 -0.18
CA LEU A 30 -27.22 -5.96 -0.48
C LEU A 30 -26.80 -7.38 -0.88
N ALA A 31 -26.68 -7.63 -2.18
CA ALA A 31 -26.33 -8.95 -2.70
C ALA A 31 -24.84 -9.30 -2.58
N GLY A 32 -24.01 -8.28 -2.48
CA GLY A 32 -22.57 -8.42 -2.28
C GLY A 32 -21.91 -7.08 -1.97
N LEU A 33 -20.87 -7.10 -1.12
CA LEU A 33 -20.04 -5.94 -0.83
C LEU A 33 -18.60 -6.40 -0.65
N GLU A 34 -17.71 -5.87 -1.46
CA GLU A 34 -16.29 -6.18 -1.42
C GLU A 34 -15.46 -4.92 -1.21
N HIS A 35 -14.39 -5.07 -0.50
CA HIS A 35 -13.42 -4.03 -0.17
C HIS A 35 -12.12 -4.27 -0.94
N LEU A 36 -11.62 -3.23 -1.60
CA LEU A 36 -10.32 -3.20 -2.27
C LEU A 36 -9.46 -2.12 -1.60
N ASP A 37 -8.31 -2.50 -1.09
CA ASP A 37 -7.36 -1.57 -0.47
C ASP A 37 -6.50 -0.83 -1.51
N ASP A 38 -5.74 0.16 -1.07
CA ASP A 38 -4.89 0.99 -1.95
C ASP A 38 -3.72 0.20 -2.57
N ARG A 39 -3.25 -0.86 -1.92
CA ARG A 39 -2.19 -1.73 -2.45
C ARG A 39 -2.70 -2.56 -3.62
N TYR A 40 -3.92 -3.12 -3.45
CA TYR A 40 -4.59 -3.80 -4.54
C TYR A 40 -4.84 -2.86 -5.72
N LEU A 41 -5.35 -1.66 -5.45
CA LEU A 41 -5.65 -0.67 -6.49
C LEU A 41 -4.40 -0.28 -7.30
N LYS A 42 -3.25 -0.12 -6.63
CA LYS A 42 -1.95 0.12 -7.28
C LYS A 42 -1.51 -1.07 -8.12
N ALA A 43 -1.62 -2.29 -7.58
CA ALA A 43 -1.17 -3.51 -8.26
C ALA A 43 -1.94 -3.81 -9.54
N VAL A 44 -3.26 -3.55 -9.57
CA VAL A 44 -4.10 -3.78 -10.76
C VAL A 44 -4.12 -2.60 -11.73
N GLY A 45 -3.45 -1.49 -11.40
CA GLY A 45 -3.46 -0.27 -12.22
C GLY A 45 -4.87 0.35 -12.28
N TYR A 46 -5.57 0.36 -11.14
CA TYR A 46 -6.92 0.90 -11.07
C TYR A 46 -6.98 2.37 -11.52
N SER A 47 -7.83 2.65 -12.48
CA SER A 47 -8.10 4.00 -12.95
C SER A 47 -9.46 4.46 -12.43
N THR A 48 -9.45 5.44 -11.54
CA THR A 48 -10.70 6.06 -11.08
C THR A 48 -11.22 7.07 -12.10
N LYS A 49 -12.56 7.17 -12.21
CA LYS A 49 -13.21 8.27 -12.91
C LYS A 49 -13.43 9.50 -12.01
N SER A 50 -12.90 9.45 -10.79
CA SER A 50 -12.97 10.55 -9.84
C SER A 50 -12.33 11.82 -10.40
N LYS A 51 -12.93 12.96 -10.11
CA LYS A 51 -12.33 14.29 -10.36
C LYS A 51 -11.28 14.66 -9.31
N ARG A 52 -11.17 13.87 -8.23
CA ARG A 52 -10.16 14.07 -7.19
C ARG A 52 -8.81 13.58 -7.65
N ASN A 53 -7.76 14.28 -7.27
CA ASN A 53 -6.39 13.89 -7.58
C ASN A 53 -5.97 12.69 -6.71
N GLY A 54 -5.30 11.72 -7.34
CA GLY A 54 -4.71 10.56 -6.69
C GLY A 54 -5.62 9.33 -6.69
N LEU A 55 -5.06 8.21 -6.21
CA LEU A 55 -5.79 6.97 -6.03
C LEU A 55 -6.56 6.99 -4.71
N PRO A 56 -7.77 6.42 -4.66
CA PRO A 56 -8.48 6.25 -3.40
C PRO A 56 -7.71 5.29 -2.49
N LYS A 57 -7.87 5.47 -1.18
CA LYS A 57 -7.32 4.56 -0.16
C LYS A 57 -8.13 3.29 -0.01
N MET A 58 -9.40 3.35 -0.41
CA MET A 58 -10.34 2.23 -0.34
C MET A 58 -11.37 2.36 -1.46
N VAL A 59 -11.69 1.25 -2.11
CA VAL A 59 -12.85 1.12 -3.00
C VAL A 59 -13.77 0.06 -2.44
N LEU A 60 -15.06 0.36 -2.38
CA LEU A 60 -16.12 -0.60 -2.14
C LEU A 60 -16.83 -0.88 -3.45
N ILE A 61 -16.98 -2.15 -3.77
CA ILE A 61 -17.81 -2.61 -4.90
C ILE A 61 -18.96 -3.37 -4.30
N GLY A 62 -20.19 -2.95 -4.60
CA GLY A 62 -21.37 -3.60 -4.07
C GLY A 62 -22.44 -3.77 -5.13
N ASP A 63 -23.22 -4.83 -4.99
CA ASP A 63 -24.42 -5.09 -5.78
C ASP A 63 -25.67 -4.92 -4.91
N ILE A 64 -26.59 -4.10 -5.37
CA ILE A 64 -27.92 -3.95 -4.80
C ILE A 64 -28.91 -4.60 -5.75
N ALA A 65 -29.69 -5.56 -5.27
CA ALA A 65 -30.64 -6.32 -6.05
C ALA A 65 -32.05 -6.19 -5.44
N GLY A 66 -33.07 -6.27 -6.29
CA GLY A 66 -34.48 -6.21 -5.90
C GLY A 66 -35.36 -6.50 -7.11
N GLU A 67 -36.65 -6.76 -6.84
CA GLU A 67 -37.62 -7.03 -7.89
C GLU A 67 -38.19 -5.75 -8.54
N ASN A 68 -38.13 -4.62 -7.81
CA ASN A 68 -38.61 -3.33 -8.29
C ASN A 68 -37.42 -2.42 -8.66
N GLU A 69 -37.34 -2.05 -9.93
CA GLU A 69 -36.26 -1.22 -10.47
C GLU A 69 -36.20 0.17 -9.85
N GLU A 70 -37.38 0.80 -9.57
CA GLU A 70 -37.45 2.14 -8.96
C GLU A 70 -36.91 2.09 -7.52
N GLU A 71 -37.25 1.06 -6.76
CA GLU A 71 -36.75 0.88 -5.38
C GLU A 71 -35.24 0.62 -5.36
N VAL A 72 -34.73 -0.18 -6.30
CA VAL A 72 -33.28 -0.43 -6.45
C VAL A 72 -32.57 0.87 -6.81
N ALA A 73 -33.10 1.66 -7.74
CA ALA A 73 -32.52 2.95 -8.12
C ALA A 73 -32.52 3.94 -6.94
N ALA A 74 -33.61 4.00 -6.18
CA ALA A 74 -33.71 4.85 -4.99
C ALA A 74 -32.71 4.43 -3.91
N ALA A 75 -32.62 3.12 -3.61
CA ALA A 75 -31.68 2.57 -2.64
C ALA A 75 -30.22 2.84 -3.04
N THR A 76 -29.89 2.63 -4.32
CA THR A 76 -28.54 2.89 -4.86
C THR A 76 -28.17 4.37 -4.78
N SER A 77 -29.10 5.26 -5.10
CA SER A 77 -28.91 6.71 -5.00
C SER A 77 -28.64 7.15 -3.56
N GLU A 78 -29.36 6.57 -2.60
CA GLU A 78 -29.14 6.86 -1.18
C GLU A 78 -27.78 6.35 -0.69
N VAL A 79 -27.34 5.15 -1.10
CA VAL A 79 -26.01 4.62 -0.80
C VAL A 79 -24.90 5.54 -1.33
N VAL A 80 -25.03 6.03 -2.56
CA VAL A 80 -24.10 7.02 -3.13
C VAL A 80 -24.11 8.30 -2.31
N ARG A 81 -25.27 8.78 -1.87
CA ARG A 81 -25.40 9.97 -1.02
C ARG A 81 -24.70 9.78 0.33
N MET A 82 -24.85 8.62 0.95
CA MET A 82 -24.15 8.26 2.20
C MET A 82 -22.62 8.27 2.01
N ALA A 83 -22.12 7.65 0.94
CA ALA A 83 -20.69 7.66 0.63
C ALA A 83 -20.15 9.08 0.40
N ASN A 84 -20.89 9.92 -0.31
CA ASN A 84 -20.50 11.28 -0.66
C ASN A 84 -20.52 12.26 0.52
N ARG A 85 -21.26 11.97 1.59
CA ARG A 85 -21.27 12.82 2.81
C ARG A 85 -19.94 12.87 3.54
N ARG A 86 -19.07 11.87 3.33
CA ARG A 86 -17.77 11.76 3.97
C ARG A 86 -16.67 11.88 2.91
N VAL A 87 -15.57 11.22 3.09
CA VAL A 87 -14.42 11.24 2.17
C VAL A 87 -14.61 10.34 0.93
N GLY A 88 -15.83 9.89 0.67
CA GLY A 88 -16.17 9.02 -0.45
C GLY A 88 -16.57 9.78 -1.72
N GLU A 89 -16.63 9.04 -2.80
CA GLU A 89 -17.26 9.42 -4.08
C GLU A 89 -17.89 8.16 -4.68
N GLY A 90 -19.20 8.18 -4.89
CA GLY A 90 -19.95 7.02 -5.36
C GLY A 90 -20.27 7.13 -6.85
N PHE A 91 -20.23 5.98 -7.52
CA PHE A 91 -20.60 5.81 -8.92
C PHE A 91 -21.58 4.66 -9.05
N VAL A 92 -22.55 4.78 -9.93
CA VAL A 92 -23.53 3.73 -10.21
C VAL A 92 -23.27 3.13 -11.59
N ALA A 93 -23.13 1.81 -11.64
CA ALA A 93 -23.07 1.05 -12.88
C ALA A 93 -24.49 0.63 -13.29
N VAL A 94 -25.13 1.40 -14.17
CA VAL A 94 -26.51 1.12 -14.62
C VAL A 94 -26.57 0.00 -15.66
N SER A 95 -25.59 -0.07 -16.57
CA SER A 95 -25.58 -1.10 -17.62
C SER A 95 -24.83 -2.36 -17.19
N ALA A 96 -25.19 -3.49 -17.79
CA ALA A 96 -24.51 -4.77 -17.60
C ALA A 96 -23.01 -4.69 -17.95
N GLU A 97 -22.66 -3.93 -19.00
CA GLU A 97 -21.28 -3.73 -19.45
C GLU A 97 -20.49 -2.92 -18.42
N ALA A 98 -21.07 -1.85 -17.87
CA ALA A 98 -20.46 -1.05 -16.82
C ALA A 98 -20.23 -1.90 -15.56
N ARG A 99 -21.24 -2.67 -15.15
CA ARG A 99 -21.17 -3.59 -14.00
C ARG A 99 -20.05 -4.64 -14.21
N LYS A 100 -20.02 -5.28 -15.38
CA LYS A 100 -18.97 -6.26 -15.72
C LYS A 100 -17.56 -5.64 -15.64
N LYS A 101 -17.39 -4.38 -16.04
CA LYS A 101 -16.13 -3.68 -15.98
C LYS A 101 -15.66 -3.46 -14.52
N PHE A 102 -16.54 -3.09 -13.60
CA PHE A 102 -16.19 -2.96 -12.18
C PHE A 102 -15.76 -4.30 -11.58
N TRP A 103 -16.50 -5.38 -11.88
CA TRP A 103 -16.17 -6.71 -11.38
C TRP A 103 -14.91 -7.30 -12.03
N LEU A 104 -14.56 -6.90 -13.25
CA LEU A 104 -13.32 -7.32 -13.91
C LEU A 104 -12.08 -6.83 -13.16
N ASP A 105 -12.11 -5.61 -12.61
CA ASP A 105 -11.00 -5.07 -11.83
C ASP A 105 -10.77 -5.92 -10.55
N ARG A 106 -11.82 -6.43 -9.96
CA ARG A 106 -11.76 -7.37 -8.82
C ARG A 106 -11.19 -8.73 -9.22
N ALA A 107 -11.54 -9.23 -10.40
CA ALA A 107 -11.08 -10.55 -10.88
C ALA A 107 -9.57 -10.63 -11.15
N ARG A 108 -8.87 -9.50 -11.23
CA ARG A 108 -7.42 -9.42 -11.50
C ARG A 108 -6.53 -9.76 -10.30
N THR A 109 -6.99 -10.58 -9.38
CA THR A 109 -6.23 -10.96 -8.17
C THR A 109 -4.86 -11.58 -8.46
N ALA A 110 -4.69 -12.27 -9.59
CA ALA A 110 -3.42 -12.82 -10.03
C ALA A 110 -2.37 -11.73 -10.36
N ALA A 111 -2.80 -10.49 -10.64
CA ALA A 111 -1.90 -9.38 -10.92
C ALA A 111 -1.06 -8.98 -9.69
N ILE A 112 -1.55 -9.19 -8.48
CA ILE A 112 -0.83 -8.85 -7.24
C ILE A 112 0.47 -9.64 -7.14
N ALA A 113 0.41 -10.97 -7.32
CA ALA A 113 1.59 -11.83 -7.26
C ALA A 113 2.63 -11.45 -8.33
N LYS A 114 2.17 -11.05 -9.52
CA LYS A 114 3.04 -10.64 -10.63
C LYS A 114 3.79 -9.31 -10.36
N HIS A 115 3.15 -8.37 -9.66
CA HIS A 115 3.71 -7.03 -9.47
C HIS A 115 4.40 -6.82 -8.13
N THR A 116 4.14 -7.67 -7.14
CA THR A 116 4.66 -7.49 -5.78
C THR A 116 5.68 -8.53 -5.36
N ASN A 117 5.93 -9.59 -6.16
CA ASN A 117 6.72 -10.77 -5.78
C ASN A 117 6.30 -11.35 -4.40
N ALA A 118 5.10 -11.04 -3.95
CA ALA A 118 4.57 -11.50 -2.69
C ALA A 118 3.81 -12.81 -2.86
N PHE A 119 4.01 -13.74 -1.96
CA PHE A 119 3.12 -14.90 -1.86
C PHE A 119 1.75 -14.39 -1.43
N LYS A 120 0.72 -14.73 -2.22
CA LYS A 120 -0.66 -14.47 -1.84
C LYS A 120 -1.07 -15.53 -0.80
N ILE A 121 -1.18 -15.12 0.43
CA ILE A 121 -1.86 -15.90 1.48
C ILE A 121 -3.31 -15.45 1.44
N ASN A 122 -4.20 -16.36 1.03
CA ASN A 122 -5.64 -16.12 1.15
C ASN A 122 -6.05 -16.50 2.57
N GLU A 123 -6.30 -15.49 3.37
CA GLU A 123 -6.89 -15.64 4.68
C GLU A 123 -8.26 -14.97 4.66
N ASP A 124 -9.30 -15.77 4.74
CA ASP A 124 -10.64 -15.27 4.96
C ASP A 124 -10.80 -15.02 6.46
N VAL A 125 -10.85 -13.75 6.84
CA VAL A 125 -11.08 -13.34 8.23
C VAL A 125 -12.47 -12.73 8.36
N VAL A 126 -13.17 -13.12 9.44
CA VAL A 126 -14.45 -12.53 9.80
C VAL A 126 -14.24 -11.52 10.91
N ILE A 127 -14.51 -10.27 10.63
CA ILE A 127 -14.31 -9.17 11.56
C ILE A 127 -15.62 -8.38 11.66
N PRO A 128 -16.06 -8.03 12.89
CA PRO A 128 -17.16 -7.07 13.05
C PRO A 128 -16.86 -5.77 12.31
N LEU A 129 -17.83 -5.25 11.57
CA LEU A 129 -17.62 -4.05 10.73
C LEU A 129 -17.10 -2.86 11.53
N GLU A 130 -17.56 -2.72 12.77
CA GLU A 130 -17.18 -1.65 13.69
C GLU A 130 -15.68 -1.71 14.05
N ARG A 131 -15.09 -2.90 14.00
CA ARG A 131 -13.67 -3.15 14.31
C ARG A 131 -12.76 -3.16 13.07
N MET A 132 -13.31 -2.97 11.89
CA MET A 132 -12.53 -3.02 10.65
C MET A 132 -11.43 -1.95 10.62
N GLY A 133 -11.65 -0.77 11.23
CA GLY A 133 -10.63 0.28 11.36
C GLY A 133 -9.42 -0.18 12.18
N GLU A 134 -9.64 -0.79 13.33
CA GLU A 134 -8.57 -1.37 14.18
C GLU A 134 -7.79 -2.45 13.42
N TYR A 135 -8.52 -3.33 12.73
CA TYR A 135 -7.90 -4.38 11.95
C TYR A 135 -7.01 -3.82 10.84
N THR A 136 -7.50 -2.85 10.09
CA THR A 136 -6.73 -2.23 9.00
C THR A 136 -5.45 -1.56 9.51
N ASP A 137 -5.54 -0.80 10.61
CA ASP A 137 -4.38 -0.17 11.23
C ASP A 137 -3.39 -1.21 11.77
N GLY A 138 -3.89 -2.26 12.43
CA GLY A 138 -3.05 -3.34 12.96
C GLY A 138 -2.29 -4.09 11.86
N ILE A 139 -2.94 -4.41 10.76
CA ILE A 139 -2.29 -5.04 9.59
C ILE A 139 -1.26 -4.09 8.97
N GLU A 140 -1.56 -2.80 8.86
CA GLU A 140 -0.61 -1.83 8.33
C GLU A 140 0.60 -1.66 9.24
N GLN A 141 0.41 -1.62 10.56
CA GLN A 141 1.50 -1.58 11.53
C GLN A 141 2.41 -2.81 11.39
N ILE A 142 1.84 -4.02 11.35
CA ILE A 142 2.61 -5.26 11.14
C ILE A 142 3.43 -5.19 9.85
N ASN A 143 2.84 -4.73 8.77
CA ASN A 143 3.54 -4.58 7.48
C ASN A 143 4.71 -3.58 7.57
N ILE A 144 4.53 -2.46 8.27
CA ILE A 144 5.57 -1.45 8.48
C ILE A 144 6.71 -2.05 9.32
N GLU A 145 6.38 -2.72 10.42
CA GLU A 145 7.38 -3.37 11.30
C GLU A 145 8.20 -4.41 10.54
N LEU A 146 7.55 -5.31 9.80
CA LEU A 146 8.24 -6.31 9.01
C LEU A 146 9.09 -5.69 7.90
N SER A 147 8.59 -4.63 7.26
CA SER A 147 9.37 -3.89 6.26
C SER A 147 10.62 -3.25 6.85
N LEU A 148 10.53 -2.65 8.04
CA LEU A 148 11.69 -2.08 8.74
C LEU A 148 12.67 -3.17 9.16
N LYS A 149 12.19 -4.28 9.74
CA LYS A 149 13.04 -5.43 10.12
C LYS A 149 13.82 -5.98 8.91
N ASN A 150 13.15 -6.18 7.78
CA ASN A 150 13.79 -6.66 6.56
C ASN A 150 14.84 -5.66 6.02
N LYS A 151 14.55 -4.37 6.09
CA LYS A 151 15.49 -3.32 5.68
C LYS A 151 16.71 -3.24 6.58
N LEU A 152 16.54 -3.42 7.89
CA LEU A 152 17.66 -3.48 8.84
C LEU A 152 18.56 -4.69 8.59
N GLN A 153 18.00 -5.87 8.32
CA GLN A 153 18.76 -7.04 7.92
C GLN A 153 19.57 -6.81 6.64
N LEU A 154 18.96 -6.12 5.66
CA LEU A 154 19.66 -5.78 4.43
C LEU A 154 20.81 -4.79 4.67
N LEU A 155 20.63 -3.82 5.58
CA LEU A 155 21.71 -2.91 6.00
C LEU A 155 22.86 -3.66 6.67
N ASP A 156 22.57 -4.60 7.56
CA ASP A 156 23.58 -5.42 8.24
C ASP A 156 24.36 -6.27 7.23
N ALA A 157 23.69 -6.83 6.21
CA ALA A 157 24.32 -7.55 5.14
C ALA A 157 25.23 -6.65 4.27
N LEU A 158 24.75 -5.45 3.95
CA LEU A 158 25.50 -4.46 3.16
C LEU A 158 26.74 -3.97 3.92
N ASP A 159 26.59 -3.65 5.21
CA ASP A 159 27.72 -3.27 6.08
C ASP A 159 28.78 -4.37 6.16
N SER A 160 28.33 -5.62 6.30
CA SER A 160 29.21 -6.80 6.32
C SER A 160 29.92 -7.01 4.97
N TYR A 161 29.24 -6.76 3.86
CA TYR A 161 29.83 -6.85 2.52
C TYR A 161 30.93 -5.79 2.32
N LEU A 162 30.70 -4.56 2.74
CA LEU A 162 31.67 -3.46 2.62
C LEU A 162 32.91 -3.64 3.51
N LYS A 163 32.86 -4.49 4.53
CA LYS A 163 34.04 -4.89 5.34
C LYS A 163 34.97 -5.88 4.64
N GLN A 164 34.48 -6.53 3.58
CA GLN A 164 35.28 -7.45 2.80
C GLN A 164 36.13 -6.69 1.77
N PRO A 165 37.26 -7.23 1.29
CA PRO A 165 37.97 -6.66 0.16
C PRO A 165 37.01 -6.57 -1.05
N LEU A 166 36.73 -5.36 -1.50
CA LEU A 166 35.88 -5.16 -2.67
C LEU A 166 36.65 -5.69 -3.90
N LEU A 167 36.07 -6.66 -4.60
CA LEU A 167 36.62 -7.15 -5.84
C LEU A 167 36.59 -6.04 -6.91
N PRO A 168 37.66 -5.86 -7.70
CA PRO A 168 37.63 -4.88 -8.80
C PRO A 168 36.56 -5.29 -9.79
N ILE A 169 35.66 -4.34 -10.11
CA ILE A 169 34.51 -4.58 -11.01
C ILE A 169 34.96 -4.87 -12.46
N ARG A 170 36.16 -4.46 -12.83
CA ARG A 170 36.88 -4.88 -14.05
C ARG A 170 38.36 -4.88 -13.80
N ALA A 171 39.01 -6.02 -13.97
CA ALA A 171 40.45 -6.08 -14.21
C ALA A 171 40.72 -5.54 -15.60
N ASN A 172 40.96 -4.24 -15.73
CA ASN A 172 41.61 -3.70 -16.93
C ASN A 172 43.11 -3.90 -16.70
N GLU A 173 43.76 -4.68 -17.56
CA GLU A 173 45.18 -5.02 -17.51
C GLU A 173 46.10 -3.78 -17.57
N GLU A 174 45.57 -2.58 -17.80
CA GLU A 174 46.33 -1.33 -17.87
C GLU A 174 46.46 -0.55 -16.54
N ILE A 175 45.85 -1.06 -15.43
CA ILE A 175 45.85 -0.35 -14.13
C ILE A 175 46.52 -1.26 -13.06
N GLU A 176 47.68 -1.78 -13.35
CA GLU A 176 48.43 -2.65 -12.39
C GLU A 176 49.05 -1.88 -11.21
N ASP A 177 49.25 -0.57 -11.30
CA ASP A 177 50.01 0.20 -10.33
C ASP A 177 49.23 0.97 -9.25
N ILE A 178 47.90 0.98 -9.31
CA ILE A 178 47.08 1.70 -8.30
C ILE A 178 46.41 0.68 -7.38
N SER A 179 46.76 0.72 -6.08
CA SER A 179 46.10 -0.16 -5.10
C SER A 179 44.59 0.12 -5.04
N HIS A 180 43.80 -0.95 -4.86
CA HIS A 180 42.34 -0.85 -4.70
C HIS A 180 41.99 0.11 -3.55
N ALA A 181 42.76 0.18 -2.50
CA ALA A 181 42.59 1.10 -1.37
C ALA A 181 42.77 2.56 -1.78
N GLU A 182 43.67 2.87 -2.71
CA GLU A 182 43.88 4.22 -3.25
C GLU A 182 42.72 4.63 -4.19
N MET A 183 42.20 3.71 -4.99
CA MET A 183 41.04 3.98 -5.87
C MET A 183 39.76 4.23 -5.10
N VAL A 184 39.52 3.52 -4.01
CA VAL A 184 38.31 3.64 -3.21
C VAL A 184 38.41 4.74 -2.16
N GLY A 185 39.64 5.01 -1.63
CA GLY A 185 39.90 6.06 -0.64
C GLY A 185 38.93 6.00 0.55
N ASP A 186 38.47 7.16 1.00
CA ASP A 186 37.53 7.28 2.14
C ASP A 186 36.09 6.88 1.83
N ARG A 187 35.79 6.48 0.59
CA ARG A 187 34.41 6.20 0.15
C ARG A 187 33.77 5.05 0.92
N VAL A 188 34.55 4.03 1.27
CA VAL A 188 34.06 2.90 2.09
C VAL A 188 33.70 3.38 3.50
N GLN A 189 34.54 4.25 4.09
CA GLN A 189 34.25 4.81 5.42
C GLN A 189 33.00 5.70 5.38
N GLN A 190 32.84 6.51 4.34
CA GLN A 190 31.64 7.31 4.13
C GLN A 190 30.40 6.45 3.93
N ALA A 191 30.51 5.33 3.22
CA ALA A 191 29.43 4.38 3.04
C ALA A 191 29.03 3.70 4.37
N HIS A 192 30.00 3.29 5.19
CA HIS A 192 29.75 2.77 6.53
C HIS A 192 29.04 3.80 7.43
N ALA A 193 29.48 5.06 7.42
CA ALA A 193 28.84 6.14 8.18
C ALA A 193 27.40 6.33 7.74
N LEU A 194 27.13 6.40 6.43
CA LEU A 194 25.79 6.50 5.86
C LEU A 194 24.88 5.33 6.28
N ILE A 195 25.39 4.09 6.17
CA ILE A 195 24.65 2.88 6.55
C ILE A 195 24.31 2.93 8.04
N HIS A 196 25.27 3.31 8.88
CA HIS A 196 25.08 3.41 10.32
C HIS A 196 24.00 4.47 10.68
N ASP A 197 24.04 5.64 10.06
CA ASP A 197 23.05 6.70 10.29
C ASP A 197 21.64 6.26 9.91
N VAL A 198 21.48 5.68 8.73
CA VAL A 198 20.18 5.16 8.25
C VAL A 198 19.71 4.01 9.14
N ARG A 199 20.62 3.13 9.56
CA ARG A 199 20.31 2.03 10.47
C ARG A 199 19.80 2.52 11.82
N ASN A 200 20.45 3.51 12.41
CA ASN A 200 20.04 4.11 13.68
C ASN A 200 18.66 4.73 13.56
N GLN A 201 18.41 5.49 12.50
CA GLN A 201 17.12 6.11 12.23
C GLN A 201 16.00 5.05 12.11
N TRP A 202 16.19 4.02 11.28
CA TRP A 202 15.16 2.99 11.09
C TRP A 202 14.98 2.09 12.30
N SER A 203 16.05 1.87 13.08
CA SER A 203 15.98 1.15 14.36
C SER A 203 15.17 1.94 15.41
N GLU A 204 15.36 3.25 15.46
CA GLU A 204 14.57 4.12 16.34
C GLU A 204 13.09 4.09 15.97
N TRP A 205 12.77 4.17 14.67
CA TRP A 205 11.38 4.10 14.21
C TRP A 205 10.73 2.77 14.56
N LEU A 206 11.48 1.66 14.41
CA LEU A 206 10.98 0.34 14.79
C LEU A 206 10.80 0.21 16.30
N ALA A 207 11.76 0.69 17.10
CA ALA A 207 11.71 0.60 18.55
C ALA A 207 10.59 1.45 19.18
N ARG A 208 10.18 2.53 18.49
CA ARG A 208 9.13 3.46 18.91
C ARG A 208 8.01 3.56 17.88
N ILE A 209 7.61 2.44 17.32
CA ILE A 209 6.67 2.39 16.20
C ILE A 209 5.37 3.13 16.50
N GLU A 210 4.87 3.03 17.72
CA GLU A 210 3.66 3.73 18.17
C GLU A 210 3.71 5.26 17.94
N ASN A 211 4.90 5.86 18.08
CA ASN A 211 5.09 7.30 17.90
C ASN A 211 5.22 7.69 16.41
N TYR A 212 5.75 6.79 15.58
CA TYR A 212 6.05 7.06 14.18
C TYR A 212 5.00 6.49 13.21
N PHE A 213 4.15 5.57 13.68
CA PHE A 213 3.15 4.90 12.85
C PHE A 213 2.27 5.87 12.06
N PRO A 214 1.67 6.93 12.65
CA PRO A 214 0.82 7.86 11.91
C PRO A 214 1.56 8.56 10.76
N GLN A 215 2.82 8.94 10.98
CA GLN A 215 3.65 9.65 10.00
C GLN A 215 4.12 8.70 8.87
N ILE A 216 4.36 7.43 9.19
CA ILE A 216 4.72 6.42 8.18
C ILE A 216 3.47 6.03 7.37
N GLN A 217 2.32 5.94 8.03
CA GLN A 217 1.04 5.61 7.42
C GLN A 217 0.59 6.68 6.42
N ASP A 218 0.70 7.97 6.77
CA ASP A 218 0.34 9.07 5.88
C ASP A 218 1.41 9.36 4.81
N GLY A 219 2.61 8.77 4.96
CA GLY A 219 3.72 8.90 4.04
C GLY A 219 4.59 10.15 4.22
N SER A 220 4.36 10.96 5.28
CA SER A 220 5.22 12.09 5.65
C SER A 220 6.59 11.61 6.12
N LEU A 221 6.66 10.39 6.64
CA LEU A 221 7.89 9.70 6.99
C LEU A 221 8.04 8.42 6.16
N ARG A 222 9.20 8.25 5.51
CA ARG A 222 9.45 7.10 4.63
C ARG A 222 10.82 6.49 4.85
N ALA A 223 10.86 5.19 5.18
CA ALA A 223 12.08 4.38 5.10
C ALA A 223 12.34 4.00 3.64
N SER A 224 12.97 4.88 2.89
CA SER A 224 13.20 4.71 1.46
C SER A 224 14.60 4.17 1.19
N TRP A 225 14.69 2.90 0.82
CA TRP A 225 15.93 2.30 0.32
C TRP A 225 16.56 3.13 -0.80
N LYS A 226 15.74 3.58 -1.76
CA LYS A 226 16.25 4.31 -2.93
C LYS A 226 16.89 5.64 -2.56
N THR A 227 16.20 6.48 -1.80
CA THR A 227 16.63 7.87 -1.55
C THR A 227 17.61 7.98 -0.39
N GLN A 228 17.53 7.11 0.60
CA GLN A 228 18.39 7.17 1.78
C GLN A 228 19.67 6.35 1.65
N LEU A 229 19.72 5.38 0.73
CA LEU A 229 20.88 4.49 0.56
C LEU A 229 21.35 4.40 -0.89
N LEU A 230 20.52 3.89 -1.80
CA LEU A 230 20.97 3.57 -3.15
C LEU A 230 21.56 4.78 -3.88
N ILE A 231 20.84 5.89 -3.92
CA ILE A 231 21.29 7.11 -4.59
C ILE A 231 22.55 7.67 -3.92
N PRO A 232 22.63 7.86 -2.58
CA PRO A 232 23.86 8.30 -1.93
C PRO A 232 25.06 7.37 -2.15
N LEU A 233 24.87 6.05 -2.11
CA LEU A 233 25.95 5.09 -2.39
C LEU A 233 26.38 5.14 -3.85
N GLN A 234 25.45 5.31 -4.80
CA GLN A 234 25.80 5.49 -6.22
C GLN A 234 26.64 6.76 -6.43
N ILE A 235 26.32 7.85 -5.74
CA ILE A 235 27.10 9.09 -5.80
C ILE A 235 28.51 8.86 -5.23
N LEU A 236 28.61 8.20 -4.08
CA LEU A 236 29.89 7.92 -3.43
C LEU A 236 30.84 7.08 -4.32
N PHE A 237 30.31 6.05 -4.96
CA PHE A 237 31.10 5.14 -5.77
C PHE A 237 31.18 5.52 -7.25
N GLY A 238 30.66 6.69 -7.63
CA GLY A 238 30.76 7.18 -9.00
C GLY A 238 30.00 6.31 -9.99
N GLY A 239 28.87 5.75 -9.56
CA GLY A 239 28.05 4.89 -10.40
C GLY A 239 27.62 5.64 -11.65
N ALA A 240 28.07 5.20 -12.80
CA ALA A 240 27.41 5.51 -14.05
C ALA A 240 25.96 5.04 -13.95
N ALA A 241 25.07 5.94 -14.23
CA ALA A 241 23.65 5.70 -14.32
C ALA A 241 23.33 4.58 -15.32
#